data_e1eeb84fc66fcc4d8624762156e837a1
#
_entry.id   e1eeb84fc66fcc4d8624762156e837a1
#
_cell.length_a   1.000
_cell.length_b   1.000
_cell.length_c   1.000
_cell.angle_alpha   90.00
_cell.angle_beta   90.00
_cell.angle_gamma   90.00
#
_symmetry.space_group_name_H-M   'P 1'
#
loop_
_entity.id
_entity.type
_entity.pdbx_description
1 polymer ?
#
loop_
_entity_poly.entity_id
_entity_poly.type
_entity_poly.pdbx_seq_one_letter_code
_entity_poly.pdbx_strand_id
1 'polypeptide(L)'
;MPLVTPLAADHDHDVAELAKFFNETLGFCPNSVLTMQRRPAIARAFIQLNKAVMENQGRVTSEQKRLIGYLTSANTGCRYCEAHTILAAQRYGGSDERLQNIWNFRDSDLYSAAEKAAFEFALAASAVPNAVDEAIQTSLHQHWDEGEIVEILGVIALFGYLNRWNDSMGTTMEDGAVAAGEALLSHSGWERGKHQ
;
A
#
# COMPACT_ATOMS: atom_id res chain seq x y z
N MET A 1 22.22 1.16 0.64
CA MET A 1 22.30 -0.31 0.84
C MET A 1 21.24 -0.74 1.84
N PRO A 2 20.52 -1.83 1.58
CA PRO A 2 19.56 -2.37 2.54
C PRO A 2 20.28 -2.88 3.80
N LEU A 3 19.62 -2.82 4.96
CA LEU A 3 20.15 -3.40 6.21
C LEU A 3 20.37 -4.90 6.10
N VAL A 4 19.54 -5.58 5.30
CA VAL A 4 19.58 -7.02 5.11
C VAL A 4 19.32 -7.34 3.64
N THR A 5 20.15 -8.17 3.03
CA THR A 5 19.99 -8.63 1.65
C THR A 5 18.77 -9.57 1.55
N PRO A 6 17.90 -9.41 0.53
CA PRO A 6 16.84 -10.35 0.23
C PRO A 6 17.41 -11.76 0.01
N LEU A 7 16.68 -12.78 0.42
CA LEU A 7 17.00 -14.18 0.11
C LEU A 7 16.43 -14.54 -1.27
N ALA A 8 16.87 -15.67 -1.82
CA ALA A 8 16.27 -16.23 -3.04
C ALA A 8 14.79 -16.53 -2.82
N ALA A 9 13.97 -16.39 -3.87
CA ALA A 9 12.51 -16.55 -3.77
C ALA A 9 12.09 -17.98 -3.32
N ASP A 10 12.92 -18.96 -3.57
CA ASP A 10 12.73 -20.38 -3.24
C ASP A 10 13.45 -20.81 -1.96
N HIS A 11 13.97 -19.87 -1.17
CA HIS A 11 14.75 -20.19 0.04
C HIS A 11 13.95 -20.98 1.09
N ASP A 12 12.69 -20.64 1.30
CA ASP A 12 11.73 -21.35 2.14
C ASP A 12 10.54 -21.77 1.27
N HIS A 13 10.34 -23.09 1.12
CA HIS A 13 9.31 -23.64 0.24
C HIS A 13 7.91 -23.15 0.60
N ASP A 14 7.54 -23.12 1.88
CA ASP A 14 6.20 -22.75 2.31
C ASP A 14 5.94 -21.25 2.09
N VAL A 15 6.97 -20.41 2.33
CA VAL A 15 6.89 -18.98 2.04
C VAL A 15 6.77 -18.76 0.53
N ALA A 16 7.54 -19.48 -0.28
CA ALA A 16 7.50 -19.37 -1.74
C ALA A 16 6.10 -19.70 -2.29
N GLU A 17 5.49 -20.79 -1.81
CA GLU A 17 4.13 -21.16 -2.21
C GLU A 17 3.09 -20.10 -1.80
N LEU A 18 3.17 -19.60 -0.57
CA LEU A 18 2.28 -18.54 -0.12
C LEU A 18 2.49 -17.22 -0.87
N ALA A 19 3.71 -16.93 -1.29
CA ALA A 19 4.06 -15.68 -1.96
C ALA A 19 3.67 -15.65 -3.45
N LYS A 20 3.28 -16.76 -4.06
CA LYS A 20 2.90 -16.82 -5.49
C LYS A 20 1.81 -15.81 -5.86
N PHE A 21 0.90 -15.50 -4.95
CA PHE A 21 -0.15 -14.52 -5.23
C PHE A 21 0.39 -13.12 -5.52
N PHE A 22 1.59 -12.77 -5.03
CA PHE A 22 2.20 -11.47 -5.37
C PHE A 22 2.56 -11.37 -6.85
N ASN A 23 2.86 -12.50 -7.52
CA ASN A 23 3.07 -12.52 -8.96
C ASN A 23 1.81 -12.10 -9.73
N GLU A 24 0.63 -12.43 -9.22
CA GLU A 24 -0.65 -12.02 -9.81
C GLU A 24 -0.92 -10.53 -9.54
N THR A 25 -0.66 -10.07 -8.32
CA THR A 25 -0.98 -8.71 -7.87
C THR A 25 0.04 -7.66 -8.32
N LEU A 26 1.34 -7.98 -8.29
CA LEU A 26 2.44 -7.06 -8.60
C LEU A 26 3.23 -7.45 -9.86
N GLY A 27 3.18 -8.73 -10.24
CA GLY A 27 4.03 -9.30 -11.29
C GLY A 27 5.36 -9.87 -10.78
N PHE A 28 5.63 -9.76 -9.47
CA PHE A 28 6.85 -10.26 -8.82
C PHE A 28 6.61 -10.48 -7.32
N CYS A 29 7.47 -11.26 -6.68
CA CYS A 29 7.51 -11.37 -5.22
C CYS A 29 8.32 -10.20 -4.64
N PRO A 30 7.75 -9.36 -3.75
CA PRO A 30 8.43 -8.18 -3.22
C PRO A 30 9.67 -8.53 -2.39
N ASN A 31 10.73 -7.77 -2.53
CA ASN A 31 11.95 -7.90 -1.73
C ASN A 31 11.69 -7.77 -0.23
N SER A 32 10.63 -7.08 0.18
CA SER A 32 10.17 -7.06 1.57
C SER A 32 9.85 -8.46 2.09
N VAL A 33 9.16 -9.29 1.30
CA VAL A 33 8.87 -10.70 1.64
C VAL A 33 10.15 -11.52 1.64
N LEU A 34 11.02 -11.30 0.66
CA LEU A 34 12.29 -11.99 0.55
C LEU A 34 13.24 -11.69 1.72
N THR A 35 13.17 -10.50 2.31
CA THR A 35 13.89 -10.19 3.56
C THR A 35 13.22 -10.84 4.78
N MET A 36 11.87 -10.86 4.82
CA MET A 36 11.10 -11.50 5.90
C MET A 36 11.38 -13.02 5.99
N GLN A 37 11.72 -13.68 4.89
CA GLN A 37 12.06 -15.11 4.85
C GLN A 37 13.19 -15.51 5.81
N ARG A 38 14.04 -14.58 6.25
CA ARG A 38 15.04 -14.86 7.29
C ARG A 38 14.43 -15.29 8.62
N ARG A 39 13.12 -15.05 8.76
CA ARG A 39 12.26 -15.55 9.84
C ARG A 39 10.95 -16.01 9.21
N PRO A 40 10.86 -17.26 8.73
CA PRO A 40 9.73 -17.74 7.93
C PRO A 40 8.38 -17.56 8.60
N ALA A 41 8.32 -17.63 9.94
CA ALA A 41 7.08 -17.37 10.68
C ALA A 41 6.57 -15.93 10.48
N ILE A 42 7.46 -14.93 10.40
CA ILE A 42 7.09 -13.53 10.12
C ILE A 42 6.57 -13.42 8.68
N ALA A 43 7.29 -14.00 7.72
CA ALA A 43 6.88 -13.97 6.31
C ALA A 43 5.49 -14.60 6.12
N ARG A 44 5.25 -15.78 6.69
CA ARG A 44 3.94 -16.47 6.61
C ARG A 44 2.81 -15.65 7.23
N ALA A 45 3.02 -15.12 8.44
CA ALA A 45 2.02 -14.31 9.13
C ALA A 45 1.69 -13.03 8.34
N PHE A 46 2.71 -12.36 7.82
CA PHE A 46 2.54 -11.17 6.98
C PHE A 46 1.77 -11.49 5.69
N ILE A 47 2.12 -12.55 4.97
CA ILE A 47 1.42 -12.93 3.74
C ILE A 47 -0.06 -13.23 4.00
N GLN A 48 -0.36 -13.94 5.10
CA GLN A 48 -1.74 -14.24 5.48
C GLN A 48 -2.52 -12.97 5.83
N LEU A 49 -1.93 -12.06 6.61
CA LEU A 49 -2.52 -10.77 6.95
C LEU A 49 -2.76 -9.95 5.67
N ASN A 50 -1.76 -9.88 4.78
CA ASN A 50 -1.87 -9.14 3.52
C ASN A 50 -3.03 -9.68 2.66
N LYS A 51 -3.14 -11.01 2.50
CA LYS A 51 -4.26 -11.62 1.79
C LYS A 51 -5.60 -11.23 2.39
N ALA A 52 -5.77 -11.39 3.70
CA ALA A 52 -7.02 -11.10 4.40
C ALA A 52 -7.45 -9.63 4.25
N VAL A 53 -6.50 -8.70 4.38
CA VAL A 53 -6.77 -7.25 4.29
C VAL A 53 -7.02 -6.80 2.86
N MET A 54 -6.24 -7.31 1.89
CA MET A 54 -6.25 -6.80 0.51
C MET A 54 -7.23 -7.56 -0.41
N GLU A 55 -7.87 -8.63 0.08
CA GLU A 55 -8.92 -9.33 -0.64
C GLU A 55 -10.13 -8.42 -0.86
N ASN A 56 -10.69 -8.45 -2.08
CA ASN A 56 -11.90 -7.70 -2.37
C ASN A 56 -13.13 -8.50 -1.92
N GLN A 57 -13.78 -8.02 -0.87
CA GLN A 57 -14.98 -8.67 -0.29
C GLN A 57 -16.26 -7.83 -0.48
N GLY A 58 -16.17 -6.62 -1.03
CA GLY A 58 -17.34 -5.75 -1.12
C GLY A 58 -17.07 -4.43 -1.84
N ARG A 59 -17.63 -3.33 -1.29
CA ARG A 59 -17.57 -2.00 -1.90
C ARG A 59 -16.19 -1.34 -1.80
N VAL A 60 -15.36 -1.72 -0.81
CA VAL A 60 -13.96 -1.26 -0.75
C VAL A 60 -13.16 -2.01 -1.80
N THR A 61 -13.12 -1.48 -3.01
CA THR A 61 -12.54 -2.17 -4.18
C THR A 61 -11.03 -2.40 -4.05
N SER A 62 -10.52 -3.35 -4.83
CA SER A 62 -9.08 -3.63 -4.88
C SER A 62 -8.25 -2.41 -5.31
N GLU A 63 -8.73 -1.61 -6.24
CA GLU A 63 -8.08 -0.35 -6.64
C GLU A 63 -8.07 0.64 -5.48
N GLN A 64 -9.22 0.86 -4.84
CA GLN A 64 -9.36 1.79 -3.71
C GLN A 64 -8.45 1.42 -2.53
N LYS A 65 -8.35 0.14 -2.17
CA LYS A 65 -7.40 -0.32 -1.14
C LYS A 65 -5.96 0.07 -1.45
N ARG A 66 -5.55 0.02 -2.73
CA ARG A 66 -4.21 0.42 -3.15
C ARG A 66 -4.01 1.92 -3.08
N LEU A 67 -5.02 2.72 -3.40
CA LEU A 67 -4.97 4.19 -3.23
C LEU A 67 -4.92 4.60 -1.75
N ILE A 68 -5.67 3.93 -0.87
CA ILE A 68 -5.56 4.10 0.59
C ILE A 68 -4.14 3.76 1.05
N GLY A 69 -3.60 2.64 0.61
CA GLY A 69 -2.21 2.24 0.90
C GLY A 69 -1.19 3.24 0.36
N TYR A 70 -1.41 3.80 -0.83
CA TYR A 70 -0.57 4.84 -1.40
C TYR A 70 -0.56 6.11 -0.55
N LEU A 71 -1.72 6.66 -0.21
CA LEU A 71 -1.84 7.86 0.63
C LEU A 71 -1.21 7.66 2.01
N THR A 72 -1.45 6.49 2.63
CA THR A 72 -0.81 6.09 3.89
C THR A 72 0.71 6.09 3.77
N SER A 73 1.24 5.56 2.66
CA SER A 73 2.68 5.42 2.44
C SER A 73 3.35 6.76 2.12
N ALA A 74 2.71 7.58 1.32
CA ALA A 74 3.20 8.91 0.99
C ALA A 74 3.19 9.84 2.21
N ASN A 75 2.12 9.78 3.04
CA ASN A 75 2.04 10.57 4.28
C ASN A 75 3.12 10.19 5.30
N THR A 76 3.61 8.95 5.26
CA THR A 76 4.69 8.46 6.14
C THR A 76 6.06 8.46 5.48
N GLY A 77 6.17 8.83 4.20
CA GLY A 77 7.42 9.02 3.46
C GLY A 77 8.10 7.72 2.99
N CYS A 78 7.38 6.60 2.87
CA CYS A 78 7.95 5.34 2.39
C CYS A 78 7.90 5.24 0.85
N ARG A 79 8.95 5.67 0.17
CA ARG A 79 9.05 5.67 -1.30
C ARG A 79 8.88 4.29 -1.94
N TYR A 80 9.36 3.24 -1.29
CA TYR A 80 9.16 1.85 -1.70
C TYR A 80 7.66 1.50 -1.75
N CYS A 81 6.94 1.79 -0.68
CA CYS A 81 5.53 1.45 -0.59
C CYS A 81 4.67 2.32 -1.53
N GLU A 82 5.02 3.60 -1.73
CA GLU A 82 4.36 4.46 -2.72
C GLU A 82 4.37 3.83 -4.12
N ALA A 83 5.55 3.42 -4.59
CA ALA A 83 5.70 2.83 -5.92
C ALA A 83 4.96 1.49 -6.08
N HIS A 84 5.01 0.63 -5.04
CA HIS A 84 4.31 -0.66 -5.06
C HIS A 84 2.78 -0.51 -5.05
N THR A 85 2.27 0.44 -4.27
CA THR A 85 0.82 0.66 -4.18
C THR A 85 0.27 1.29 -5.45
N ILE A 86 0.99 2.22 -6.07
CA ILE A 86 0.54 2.84 -7.31
C ILE A 86 0.59 1.84 -8.48
N LEU A 87 1.66 1.01 -8.58
CA LEU A 87 1.73 -0.10 -9.53
C LEU A 87 0.55 -1.05 -9.37
N ALA A 88 0.26 -1.46 -8.13
CA ALA A 88 -0.85 -2.36 -7.86
C ALA A 88 -2.21 -1.69 -8.17
N ALA A 89 -2.41 -0.40 -7.85
CA ALA A 89 -3.62 0.32 -8.20
C ALA A 89 -3.87 0.33 -9.72
N GLN A 90 -2.82 0.59 -10.52
CA GLN A 90 -2.90 0.51 -11.98
C GLN A 90 -3.29 -0.90 -12.46
N ARG A 91 -2.66 -1.94 -11.92
CA ARG A 91 -2.98 -3.34 -12.27
C ARG A 91 -4.40 -3.76 -11.90
N TYR A 92 -5.01 -3.12 -10.91
CA TYR A 92 -6.41 -3.33 -10.51
C TYR A 92 -7.40 -2.35 -11.15
N GLY A 93 -7.01 -1.69 -12.24
CA GLY A 93 -7.89 -0.91 -13.09
C GLY A 93 -7.92 0.59 -12.82
N GLY A 94 -7.05 1.10 -11.94
CA GLY A 94 -6.86 2.55 -11.80
C GLY A 94 -6.34 3.16 -13.09
N SER A 95 -7.06 4.14 -13.64
CA SER A 95 -6.58 4.89 -14.80
C SER A 95 -5.43 5.81 -14.43
N ASP A 96 -4.50 6.05 -15.34
CA ASP A 96 -3.38 6.96 -15.11
C ASP A 96 -3.85 8.35 -14.68
N GLU A 97 -4.96 8.83 -15.22
CA GLU A 97 -5.57 10.09 -14.82
C GLU A 97 -5.95 10.10 -13.34
N ARG A 98 -6.62 9.06 -12.83
CA ARG A 98 -6.95 8.93 -11.40
C ARG A 98 -5.69 8.86 -10.55
N LEU A 99 -4.73 8.01 -10.93
CA LEU A 99 -3.51 7.76 -10.17
C LEU A 99 -2.67 9.04 -10.04
N GLN A 100 -2.52 9.80 -11.12
CA GLN A 100 -1.77 11.05 -11.14
C GLN A 100 -2.46 12.18 -10.39
N ASN A 101 -3.80 12.17 -10.32
CA ASN A 101 -4.58 13.20 -9.64
C ASN A 101 -4.96 12.87 -8.19
N ILE A 102 -4.40 11.81 -7.59
CA ILE A 102 -4.80 11.34 -6.26
C ILE A 102 -4.67 12.44 -5.19
N TRP A 103 -3.68 13.30 -5.26
CA TRP A 103 -3.52 14.40 -4.30
C TRP A 103 -4.53 15.53 -4.45
N ASN A 104 -5.22 15.61 -5.57
CA ASN A 104 -6.32 16.54 -5.82
C ASN A 104 -7.70 15.93 -5.49
N PHE A 105 -7.74 14.78 -4.79
CA PHE A 105 -8.96 14.02 -4.59
C PHE A 105 -10.10 14.84 -3.98
N ARG A 106 -9.79 15.84 -3.15
CA ARG A 106 -10.79 16.69 -2.48
C ARG A 106 -11.67 17.44 -3.46
N ASP A 107 -11.07 18.01 -4.49
CA ASP A 107 -11.74 18.89 -5.46
C ASP A 107 -12.04 18.18 -6.79
N SER A 108 -11.55 16.96 -7.00
CA SER A 108 -11.70 16.21 -8.24
C SER A 108 -13.00 15.42 -8.29
N ASP A 109 -13.67 15.42 -9.44
CA ASP A 109 -14.83 14.56 -9.74
C ASP A 109 -14.45 13.11 -10.07
N LEU A 110 -13.15 12.80 -10.10
CA LEU A 110 -12.64 11.43 -10.33
C LEU A 110 -12.90 10.50 -9.14
N TYR A 111 -13.26 11.04 -7.98
CA TYR A 111 -13.46 10.28 -6.74
C TYR A 111 -14.82 10.58 -6.14
N SER A 112 -15.54 9.54 -5.76
CA SER A 112 -16.81 9.64 -5.06
C SER A 112 -16.65 10.21 -3.65
N ALA A 113 -17.72 10.69 -3.05
CA ALA A 113 -17.72 11.19 -1.67
C ALA A 113 -17.27 10.11 -0.67
N ALA A 114 -17.63 8.84 -0.91
CA ALA A 114 -17.21 7.72 -0.10
C ALA A 114 -15.68 7.50 -0.17
N GLU A 115 -15.09 7.55 -1.36
CA GLU A 115 -13.63 7.45 -1.54
C GLU A 115 -12.91 8.62 -0.85
N LYS A 116 -13.40 9.86 -1.03
CA LYS A 116 -12.84 11.03 -0.38
C LYS A 116 -12.82 10.89 1.15
N ALA A 117 -13.90 10.39 1.75
CA ALA A 117 -13.96 10.12 3.19
C ALA A 117 -12.90 9.07 3.63
N ALA A 118 -12.72 7.99 2.87
CA ALA A 118 -11.71 6.98 3.15
C ALA A 118 -10.26 7.52 2.99
N PHE A 119 -10.03 8.42 2.03
CA PHE A 119 -8.72 9.03 1.80
C PHE A 119 -8.35 10.04 2.90
N GLU A 120 -9.33 10.86 3.36
CA GLU A 120 -9.12 11.72 4.54
C GLU A 120 -8.79 10.90 5.78
N PHE A 121 -9.50 9.80 5.99
CA PHE A 121 -9.21 8.89 7.08
C PHE A 121 -7.81 8.28 6.96
N ALA A 122 -7.39 7.89 5.76
CA ALA A 122 -6.04 7.34 5.54
C ALA A 122 -4.94 8.34 5.93
N LEU A 123 -5.09 9.61 5.54
CA LEU A 123 -4.13 10.66 5.89
C LEU A 123 -4.12 10.94 7.40
N ALA A 124 -5.30 11.06 8.02
CA ALA A 124 -5.39 11.34 9.45
C ALA A 124 -4.89 10.18 10.32
N ALA A 125 -5.28 8.94 9.99
CA ALA A 125 -4.91 7.76 10.76
C ALA A 125 -3.43 7.38 10.62
N SER A 126 -2.79 7.72 9.48
CA SER A 126 -1.35 7.49 9.27
C SER A 126 -0.46 8.59 9.84
N ALA A 127 -1.02 9.73 10.24
CA ALA A 127 -0.26 10.82 10.86
C ALA A 127 0.29 10.45 12.25
N VAL A 128 1.40 11.10 12.63
CA VAL A 128 1.98 10.97 13.98
C VAL A 128 2.20 12.38 14.54
N PRO A 129 1.48 12.77 15.61
CA PRO A 129 0.43 12.01 16.30
C PRO A 129 -0.78 11.76 15.41
N ASN A 130 -1.60 10.74 15.75
CA ASN A 130 -2.82 10.42 15.03
C ASN A 130 -3.78 11.61 15.02
N ALA A 131 -4.36 11.91 13.85
CA ALA A 131 -5.18 13.11 13.61
C ALA A 131 -6.66 12.79 13.33
N VAL A 132 -7.12 11.59 13.64
CA VAL A 132 -8.54 11.21 13.48
C VAL A 132 -9.40 11.98 14.49
N ASP A 133 -10.28 12.82 13.99
CA ASP A 133 -11.20 13.64 14.79
C ASP A 133 -12.68 13.25 14.56
N GLU A 134 -13.59 13.95 15.25
CA GLU A 134 -15.03 13.70 15.16
C GLU A 134 -15.58 13.97 13.74
N ALA A 135 -15.03 14.93 13.01
CA ALA A 135 -15.47 15.25 11.65
C ALA A 135 -15.14 14.08 10.70
N ILE A 136 -13.95 13.50 10.80
CA ILE A 136 -13.55 12.32 10.04
C ILE A 136 -14.42 11.11 10.39
N GLN A 137 -14.66 10.87 11.69
CA GLN A 137 -15.55 9.78 12.14
C GLN A 137 -16.96 9.94 11.57
N THR A 138 -17.52 11.13 11.65
CA THR A 138 -18.86 11.43 11.10
C THR A 138 -18.91 11.19 9.60
N SER A 139 -17.91 11.68 8.85
CA SER A 139 -17.82 11.49 7.40
C SER A 139 -17.71 10.01 7.02
N LEU A 140 -16.92 9.22 7.74
CA LEU A 140 -16.82 7.78 7.50
C LEU A 140 -18.19 7.09 7.64
N HIS A 141 -18.88 7.31 8.77
CA HIS A 141 -20.17 6.68 9.04
C HIS A 141 -21.30 7.11 8.09
N GLN A 142 -21.16 8.24 7.39
CA GLN A 142 -22.09 8.64 6.33
C GLN A 142 -21.98 7.76 5.07
N HIS A 143 -20.82 7.14 4.83
CA HIS A 143 -20.51 6.47 3.56
C HIS A 143 -20.23 4.98 3.70
N TRP A 144 -19.70 4.53 4.86
CA TRP A 144 -19.18 3.21 5.09
C TRP A 144 -19.82 2.57 6.33
N ASP A 145 -20.13 1.29 6.27
CA ASP A 145 -20.55 0.54 7.45
C ASP A 145 -19.35 0.18 8.34
N GLU A 146 -19.62 -0.32 9.55
CA GLU A 146 -18.57 -0.64 10.52
C GLU A 146 -17.58 -1.71 10.02
N GLY A 147 -18.04 -2.67 9.23
CA GLY A 147 -17.19 -3.71 8.63
C GLY A 147 -16.25 -3.11 7.59
N GLU A 148 -16.76 -2.23 6.73
CA GLU A 148 -15.99 -1.52 5.72
C GLU A 148 -14.99 -0.53 6.35
N ILE A 149 -15.35 0.13 7.44
CA ILE A 149 -14.42 0.98 8.22
C ILE A 149 -13.28 0.15 8.79
N VAL A 150 -13.56 -1.04 9.32
CA VAL A 150 -12.53 -1.98 9.79
C VAL A 150 -11.63 -2.44 8.64
N GLU A 151 -12.20 -2.69 7.46
CA GLU A 151 -11.47 -3.07 6.25
C GLU A 151 -10.54 -1.94 5.80
N ILE A 152 -11.02 -0.71 5.73
CA ILE A 152 -10.23 0.49 5.40
C ILE A 152 -9.10 0.70 6.40
N LEU A 153 -9.40 0.64 7.72
CA LEU A 153 -8.37 0.75 8.75
C LEU A 153 -7.36 -0.39 8.69
N GLY A 154 -7.81 -1.60 8.34
CA GLY A 154 -6.93 -2.75 8.09
C GLY A 154 -5.87 -2.45 7.04
N VAL A 155 -6.26 -1.80 5.93
CA VAL A 155 -5.31 -1.37 4.88
C VAL A 155 -4.32 -0.34 5.42
N ILE A 156 -4.80 0.68 6.13
CA ILE A 156 -3.94 1.73 6.71
C ILE A 156 -2.92 1.12 7.70
N ALA A 157 -3.37 0.22 8.57
CA ALA A 157 -2.51 -0.44 9.55
C ALA A 157 -1.49 -1.38 8.90
N LEU A 158 -1.90 -2.13 7.86
CA LEU A 158 -1.00 -2.98 7.08
C LEU A 158 0.12 -2.17 6.43
N PHE A 159 -0.22 -1.04 5.80
CA PHE A 159 0.80 -0.16 5.21
C PHE A 159 1.59 0.58 6.28
N GLY A 160 1.03 0.89 7.44
CA GLY A 160 1.78 1.37 8.60
C GLY A 160 2.88 0.41 9.06
N TYR A 161 2.62 -0.90 9.05
CA TYR A 161 3.63 -1.94 9.27
C TYR A 161 4.67 -1.97 8.13
N LEU A 162 4.21 -2.03 6.88
CA LEU A 162 5.09 -2.11 5.70
C LEU A 162 5.98 -0.88 5.54
N ASN A 163 5.46 0.31 5.80
CA ASN A 163 6.21 1.56 5.71
C ASN A 163 7.39 1.56 6.69
N ARG A 164 7.16 1.18 7.95
CA ARG A 164 8.24 1.03 8.93
C ARG A 164 9.24 -0.04 8.53
N TRP A 165 8.76 -1.19 8.05
CA TRP A 165 9.62 -2.28 7.59
C TRP A 165 10.51 -1.81 6.45
N ASN A 166 9.92 -1.37 5.35
CA ASN A 166 10.65 -1.08 4.12
C ASN A 166 11.53 0.16 4.23
N ASP A 167 11.02 1.21 4.87
CA ASP A 167 11.79 2.44 5.03
C ASP A 167 12.96 2.25 5.99
N SER A 168 12.79 1.56 7.10
CA SER A 168 13.89 1.24 8.02
C SER A 168 14.89 0.27 7.39
N MET A 169 14.41 -0.73 6.66
CA MET A 169 15.24 -1.73 5.99
C MET A 169 16.04 -1.14 4.82
N GLY A 170 15.58 -0.04 4.21
CA GLY A 170 16.10 0.44 2.94
C GLY A 170 15.93 -0.62 1.85
N THR A 171 14.77 -1.30 1.84
CA THR A 171 14.50 -2.42 0.92
C THR A 171 14.74 -2.00 -0.53
N THR A 172 15.58 -2.76 -1.26
CA THR A 172 15.82 -2.53 -2.69
C THR A 172 14.53 -2.66 -3.48
N MET A 173 14.23 -1.66 -4.32
CA MET A 173 13.00 -1.62 -5.12
C MET A 173 13.15 -2.44 -6.40
N GLU A 174 12.11 -3.15 -6.78
CA GLU A 174 12.04 -3.94 -8.00
C GLU A 174 11.80 -3.04 -9.22
N ASP A 175 12.34 -3.44 -10.38
CA ASP A 175 12.30 -2.64 -11.61
C ASP A 175 10.88 -2.26 -12.03
N GLY A 176 9.90 -3.15 -11.86
CA GLY A 176 8.50 -2.88 -12.16
C GLY A 176 7.90 -1.78 -11.29
N ALA A 177 8.26 -1.74 -10.01
CA ALA A 177 7.81 -0.68 -9.10
C ALA A 177 8.52 0.65 -9.40
N VAL A 178 9.83 0.61 -9.72
CA VAL A 178 10.58 1.79 -10.17
C VAL A 178 9.92 2.41 -11.39
N ALA A 179 9.65 1.61 -12.42
CA ALA A 179 9.05 2.09 -13.66
C ALA A 179 7.67 2.74 -13.43
N ALA A 180 6.83 2.15 -12.57
CA ALA A 180 5.54 2.73 -12.21
C ALA A 180 5.68 4.03 -11.41
N GLY A 181 6.60 4.08 -10.45
CA GLY A 181 6.90 5.30 -9.69
C GLY A 181 7.37 6.45 -10.59
N GLU A 182 8.29 6.18 -11.51
CA GLU A 182 8.78 7.16 -12.49
C GLU A 182 7.69 7.64 -13.44
N ALA A 183 6.84 6.73 -13.94
CA ALA A 183 5.79 7.07 -14.89
C ALA A 183 4.62 7.84 -14.25
N LEU A 184 4.23 7.49 -13.03
CA LEU A 184 2.99 7.97 -12.42
C LEU A 184 3.20 9.00 -11.30
N LEU A 185 4.38 9.05 -10.67
CA LEU A 185 4.61 9.86 -9.47
C LEU A 185 5.73 10.91 -9.63
N SER A 186 6.53 10.86 -10.70
CA SER A 186 7.65 11.81 -10.88
C SER A 186 7.20 13.26 -10.92
N HIS A 187 6.01 13.55 -11.47
CA HIS A 187 5.44 14.89 -11.52
C HIS A 187 5.15 15.48 -10.12
N SER A 188 4.98 14.63 -9.10
CA SER A 188 4.80 15.03 -7.70
C SER A 188 6.11 14.99 -6.88
N GLY A 189 7.26 14.84 -7.56
CA GLY A 189 8.57 14.82 -6.91
C GLY A 189 8.95 13.48 -6.28
N TRP A 190 8.31 12.37 -6.68
CA TRP A 190 8.73 11.07 -6.23
C TRP A 190 10.10 10.70 -6.81
N GLU A 191 10.96 10.18 -5.96
CA GLU A 191 12.28 9.65 -6.30
C GLU A 191 12.50 8.34 -5.53
N ARG A 192 13.27 7.44 -6.12
CA ARG A 192 13.62 6.13 -5.54
C ARG A 192 14.31 6.23 -4.16
N GLY A 193 15.07 7.29 -3.93
CA GLY A 193 15.75 7.57 -2.67
C GLY A 193 16.72 6.47 -2.27
N LYS A 194 16.65 6.02 -1.01
CA LYS A 194 17.53 4.98 -0.43
C LYS A 194 17.22 3.55 -0.87
N HIS A 195 16.18 3.34 -1.65
CA HIS A 195 15.69 2.04 -2.11
C HIS A 195 16.37 1.56 -3.42
N GLN A 196 17.64 1.86 -3.59
CA GLN A 196 18.47 1.50 -4.75
C GLN A 196 19.00 0.08 -4.67
#